data_21060121ba1c11ed1085ca1caab87878
#
_entry.id   21060121ba1c11ed1085ca1caab87878
#
_cell.length_a   1.000
_cell.length_b   1.000
_cell.length_c   1.000
_cell.angle_alpha   90.00
_cell.angle_beta   90.00
_cell.angle_gamma   90.00
#
_symmetry.space_group_name_H-M   'P 1'
#
loop_
_entity.id
_entity.type
_entity.pdbx_description
1 polymer ?
#
loop_
_entity_poly.entity_id
_entity_poly.type
_entity_poly.pdbx_seq_one_letter_code
_entity_poly.pdbx_strand_id
1 'polypeptide(L)'
;EEVVFMQNRKFKKLSTFIAATMLSVVTIGTTAFASPQLLFDSEEGIGIEVHCSNPNARGDIEDNYTRVAGGMLWTTWRNGKTYRANYDHSSKEHRCTALNGDGVSSRSAWTAKGVTARSGFIPQTIINNKSYASTR
;
A
#
# COMPACT_ATOMS: atom_id res chain seq x y z
N GLU A 1 27.56 78.68 37.29
CA GLU A 1 26.26 78.19 36.84
C GLU A 1 26.48 77.42 35.57
N GLU A 2 26.48 76.06 35.67
CA GLU A 2 26.63 75.20 34.49
C GLU A 2 25.24 74.83 33.96
N VAL A 3 24.98 75.21 32.72
CA VAL A 3 23.76 74.83 32.04
C VAL A 3 23.97 73.47 31.32
N VAL A 4 23.37 72.45 31.88
CA VAL A 4 23.45 71.15 31.29
C VAL A 4 22.49 71.05 30.08
N PHE A 5 23.07 70.88 28.90
CA PHE A 5 22.34 70.70 27.63
C PHE A 5 21.92 69.25 27.49
N MET A 6 20.64 68.98 27.70
CA MET A 6 20.07 67.66 27.44
C MET A 6 19.89 67.48 25.92
N GLN A 7 20.72 66.66 25.34
CA GLN A 7 20.57 66.22 23.94
C GLN A 7 19.50 65.12 23.83
N ASN A 8 18.36 65.47 23.34
CA ASN A 8 17.32 64.49 22.96
C ASN A 8 17.76 63.68 21.72
N ARG A 9 18.26 62.47 21.92
CA ARG A 9 18.51 61.52 20.86
C ARG A 9 17.19 60.87 20.47
N LYS A 10 16.64 61.30 19.32
CA LYS A 10 15.53 60.64 18.65
C LYS A 10 16.02 59.28 18.08
N PHE A 11 15.64 58.20 18.71
CA PHE A 11 15.81 56.90 18.16
C PHE A 11 14.92 56.74 16.92
N LYS A 12 15.51 56.76 15.73
CA LYS A 12 14.85 56.34 14.49
C LYS A 12 14.64 54.82 14.58
N LYS A 13 13.40 54.41 14.69
CA LYS A 13 13.03 53.02 14.55
C LYS A 13 13.28 52.57 13.11
N LEU A 14 14.33 51.81 12.90
CA LEU A 14 14.64 51.16 11.64
C LEU A 14 13.72 49.96 11.53
N SER A 15 12.61 50.07 10.79
CA SER A 15 11.74 48.95 10.44
C SER A 15 12.46 48.08 9.43
N THR A 16 13.07 47.00 9.88
CA THR A 16 13.60 45.99 8.99
C THR A 16 12.42 45.15 8.50
N PHE A 17 11.97 45.41 7.27
CA PHE A 17 11.06 44.49 6.58
C PHE A 17 11.83 43.23 6.22
N ILE A 18 11.63 42.17 6.99
CA ILE A 18 12.06 40.84 6.58
C ILE A 18 11.03 40.33 5.57
N ALA A 19 11.37 40.43 4.29
CA ALA A 19 10.64 39.75 3.24
C ALA A 19 10.88 38.26 3.39
N ALA A 20 9.93 37.56 4.01
CA ALA A 20 9.89 36.11 4.03
C ALA A 20 9.52 35.64 2.61
N THR A 21 10.51 35.32 1.81
CA THR A 21 10.35 34.57 0.58
C THR A 21 9.90 33.15 0.97
N MET A 22 8.59 32.92 0.89
CA MET A 22 8.05 31.57 0.94
C MET A 22 8.49 30.80 -0.30
N LEU A 23 9.56 30.05 -0.15
CA LEU A 23 9.95 29.06 -1.12
C LEU A 23 8.94 27.91 -1.00
N SER A 24 7.88 27.94 -1.82
CA SER A 24 6.96 26.84 -1.97
C SER A 24 7.72 25.69 -2.65
N VAL A 25 8.23 24.77 -1.84
CA VAL A 25 8.72 23.49 -2.31
C VAL A 25 7.51 22.71 -2.80
N VAL A 26 7.29 22.72 -4.11
CA VAL A 26 6.38 21.77 -4.76
C VAL A 26 7.06 20.41 -4.63
N THR A 27 6.73 19.68 -3.56
CA THR A 27 7.02 18.26 -3.50
C THR A 27 6.16 17.59 -4.55
N ILE A 28 6.74 17.32 -5.70
CA ILE A 28 6.19 16.36 -6.65
C ILE A 28 6.19 15.04 -5.87
N GLY A 29 5.02 14.70 -5.30
CA GLY A 29 4.81 13.43 -4.65
C GLY A 29 5.00 12.33 -5.69
N THR A 30 6.19 11.76 -5.74
CA THR A 30 6.36 10.44 -6.32
C THR A 30 5.50 9.54 -5.46
N THR A 31 4.36 9.09 -5.98
CA THR A 31 3.64 7.97 -5.40
C THR A 31 4.58 6.77 -5.50
N ALA A 32 5.40 6.61 -4.48
CA ALA A 32 6.12 5.38 -4.29
C ALA A 32 5.04 4.32 -4.10
N PHE A 33 4.84 3.48 -5.10
CA PHE A 33 4.09 2.25 -4.93
C PHE A 33 4.84 1.47 -3.86
N ALA A 34 4.30 1.50 -2.63
CA ALA A 34 4.87 0.72 -1.54
C ALA A 34 4.89 -0.74 -2.01
N SER A 35 6.06 -1.35 -1.99
CA SER A 35 6.17 -2.79 -2.25
C SER A 35 5.22 -3.52 -1.30
N PRO A 36 4.46 -4.52 -1.76
CA PRO A 36 3.56 -5.26 -0.89
C PRO A 36 4.30 -5.78 0.34
N GLN A 37 3.81 -5.45 1.53
CA GLN A 37 4.40 -5.95 2.77
C GLN A 37 3.93 -7.37 3.01
N LEU A 38 4.86 -8.24 3.41
CA LEU A 38 4.52 -9.60 3.83
C LEU A 38 3.79 -9.56 5.17
N LEU A 39 2.64 -10.23 5.21
CA LEU A 39 1.81 -10.41 6.39
C LEU A 39 1.92 -11.87 6.82
N PHE A 40 1.87 -12.12 8.12
CA PHE A 40 1.84 -13.47 8.65
C PHE A 40 0.52 -13.72 9.38
N ASP A 41 -0.13 -14.83 9.02
CA ASP A 41 -1.29 -15.37 9.69
C ASP A 41 -1.06 -16.87 9.89
N SER A 42 -1.26 -17.35 11.11
CA SER A 42 -1.00 -18.76 11.46
C SER A 42 -1.95 -19.76 10.78
N GLU A 43 -3.14 -19.32 10.44
CA GLU A 43 -4.15 -20.17 9.77
C GLU A 43 -4.10 -20.03 8.25
N GLU A 44 -3.84 -18.83 7.75
CA GLU A 44 -3.86 -18.53 6.31
C GLU A 44 -2.48 -18.59 5.67
N GLY A 45 -1.40 -18.56 6.46
CA GLY A 45 -0.02 -18.59 5.99
C GLY A 45 0.58 -17.20 5.83
N ILE A 46 1.47 -17.04 4.84
CA ILE A 46 2.12 -15.76 4.52
C ILE A 46 1.32 -15.06 3.44
N GLY A 47 1.01 -13.80 3.66
CA GLY A 47 0.20 -12.99 2.76
C GLY A 47 0.77 -11.62 2.45
N ILE A 48 0.00 -10.88 1.68
CA ILE A 48 0.27 -9.49 1.30
C ILE A 48 -1.03 -8.68 1.38
N GLU A 49 -0.91 -7.40 1.66
CA GLU A 49 -1.99 -6.46 1.43
C GLU A 49 -2.05 -6.14 -0.07
N VAL A 50 -3.27 -6.11 -0.63
CA VAL A 50 -3.47 -5.99 -2.08
C VAL A 50 -4.37 -4.81 -2.42
N HIS A 51 -4.01 -4.13 -3.52
CA HIS A 51 -4.76 -3.00 -4.05
C HIS A 51 -4.92 -3.16 -5.57
N CYS A 52 -6.07 -2.77 -6.09
CA CYS A 52 -6.28 -2.75 -7.53
C CYS A 52 -5.54 -1.55 -8.15
N SER A 53 -4.59 -1.80 -9.02
CA SER A 53 -3.85 -0.74 -9.73
C SER A 53 -4.74 0.09 -10.66
N ASN A 54 -5.84 -0.48 -11.15
CA ASN A 54 -6.83 0.20 -11.97
C ASN A 54 -8.25 -0.16 -11.56
N PRO A 55 -8.87 0.54 -10.58
CA PRO A 55 -10.22 0.25 -10.09
C PRO A 55 -11.32 0.49 -11.14
N ASN A 56 -11.02 1.16 -12.24
CA ASN A 56 -11.92 1.38 -13.36
C ASN A 56 -11.72 0.38 -14.52
N ALA A 57 -10.83 -0.60 -14.35
CA ALA A 57 -10.58 -1.61 -15.38
C ALA A 57 -11.85 -2.40 -15.70
N ARG A 58 -11.97 -2.77 -16.98
CA ARG A 58 -12.96 -3.74 -17.44
C ARG A 58 -12.25 -5.05 -17.77
N GLY A 59 -12.89 -6.16 -17.44
CA GLY A 59 -12.28 -7.49 -17.57
C GLY A 59 -11.38 -7.85 -16.40
N ASP A 60 -10.58 -8.88 -16.57
CA ASP A 60 -9.67 -9.40 -15.56
C ASP A 60 -8.27 -8.80 -15.75
N ILE A 61 -7.66 -8.31 -14.67
CA ILE A 61 -6.26 -7.87 -14.64
C ILE A 61 -5.53 -8.61 -13.52
N GLU A 62 -4.27 -8.92 -13.74
CA GLU A 62 -3.40 -9.55 -12.75
C GLU A 62 -2.42 -8.54 -12.17
N ASP A 63 -2.23 -8.57 -10.85
CA ASP A 63 -1.47 -7.57 -10.11
C ASP A 63 -0.90 -8.14 -8.81
N ASN A 64 -0.15 -7.30 -8.07
CA ASN A 64 0.38 -7.62 -6.73
C ASN A 64 1.25 -8.89 -6.70
N TYR A 65 2.06 -9.11 -7.73
CA TYR A 65 2.96 -10.26 -7.78
C TYR A 65 4.03 -10.19 -6.68
N THR A 66 4.07 -11.19 -5.83
CA THR A 66 5.01 -11.25 -4.71
C THR A 66 5.52 -12.69 -4.49
N ARG A 67 6.82 -12.85 -4.31
CA ARG A 67 7.41 -14.13 -3.92
C ARG A 67 7.15 -14.39 -2.45
N VAL A 68 6.49 -15.51 -2.15
CA VAL A 68 6.19 -15.94 -0.79
C VAL A 68 6.35 -17.44 -0.65
N ALA A 69 6.90 -17.88 0.46
CA ALA A 69 7.01 -19.32 0.79
C ALA A 69 7.55 -20.20 -0.35
N GLY A 70 8.51 -19.69 -1.13
CA GLY A 70 9.13 -20.41 -2.24
C GLY A 70 8.30 -20.52 -3.52
N GLY A 71 7.20 -19.77 -3.61
CA GLY A 71 6.32 -19.67 -4.77
C GLY A 71 6.01 -18.23 -5.17
N MET A 72 5.01 -18.05 -5.99
CA MET A 72 4.52 -16.75 -6.44
C MET A 72 3.04 -16.59 -6.06
N LEU A 73 2.76 -15.56 -5.25
CA LEU A 73 1.42 -15.12 -4.90
C LEU A 73 1.07 -13.88 -5.73
N TRP A 74 -0.15 -13.85 -6.29
CA TRP A 74 -0.65 -12.66 -7.00
C TRP A 74 -2.16 -12.59 -6.94
N THR A 75 -2.74 -11.48 -7.37
CA THR A 75 -4.19 -11.28 -7.43
C THR A 75 -4.68 -11.18 -8.86
N THR A 76 -5.89 -11.69 -9.12
CA THR A 76 -6.66 -11.36 -10.31
C THR A 76 -7.83 -10.48 -9.87
N TRP A 77 -7.90 -9.27 -10.40
CA TRP A 77 -9.02 -8.33 -10.22
C TRP A 77 -9.99 -8.48 -11.36
N ARG A 78 -11.28 -8.51 -11.05
CA ARG A 78 -12.35 -8.56 -12.06
C ARG A 78 -13.14 -7.26 -12.07
N ASN A 79 -13.09 -6.55 -13.17
CA ASN A 79 -13.76 -5.25 -13.38
C ASN A 79 -13.39 -4.22 -12.29
N GLY A 80 -12.23 -4.31 -11.69
CA GLY A 80 -11.80 -3.45 -10.58
C GLY A 80 -12.69 -3.52 -9.33
N LYS A 81 -13.58 -4.51 -9.19
CA LYS A 81 -14.57 -4.59 -8.10
C LYS A 81 -14.43 -5.82 -7.22
N THR A 82 -14.05 -6.94 -7.79
CA THR A 82 -13.83 -8.18 -7.07
C THR A 82 -12.42 -8.69 -7.33
N TYR A 83 -11.90 -9.51 -6.44
CA TYR A 83 -10.59 -10.12 -6.63
C TYR A 83 -10.52 -11.53 -6.10
N ARG A 84 -9.53 -12.28 -6.56
CA ARG A 84 -9.14 -13.57 -6.04
C ARG A 84 -7.63 -13.63 -5.83
N ALA A 85 -7.19 -14.46 -4.90
CA ALA A 85 -5.80 -14.84 -4.76
C ALA A 85 -5.45 -15.99 -5.71
N ASN A 86 -4.23 -15.97 -6.22
CA ASN A 86 -3.62 -17.06 -6.98
C ASN A 86 -2.25 -17.36 -6.36
N TYR A 87 -1.88 -18.63 -6.30
CA TYR A 87 -0.58 -19.02 -5.78
C TYR A 87 -0.03 -20.23 -6.52
N ASP A 88 1.22 -20.12 -6.92
CA ASP A 88 2.01 -21.21 -7.51
C ASP A 88 3.13 -21.63 -6.58
N HIS A 89 3.37 -22.93 -6.49
CA HIS A 89 4.55 -23.48 -5.82
C HIS A 89 5.07 -24.69 -6.59
N SER A 90 6.39 -24.69 -6.89
CA SER A 90 6.99 -25.70 -7.76
C SER A 90 7.22 -27.05 -7.11
N SER A 91 7.29 -27.11 -5.78
CA SER A 91 7.77 -28.31 -5.07
C SER A 91 6.83 -28.82 -3.96
N LYS A 92 5.86 -28.03 -3.51
CA LYS A 92 4.95 -28.39 -2.40
C LYS A 92 3.49 -28.30 -2.81
N GLU A 93 2.66 -29.08 -2.12
CA GLU A 93 1.23 -28.81 -2.09
C GLU A 93 0.95 -27.44 -1.47
N HIS A 94 0.02 -26.70 -2.04
CA HIS A 94 -0.22 -25.32 -1.66
C HIS A 94 -1.67 -24.91 -1.88
N ARG A 95 -2.06 -23.81 -1.25
CA ARG A 95 -3.36 -23.17 -1.41
C ARG A 95 -3.22 -21.67 -1.25
N CYS A 96 -4.24 -20.91 -1.64
CA CYS A 96 -4.34 -19.47 -1.43
C CYS A 96 -5.69 -19.07 -0.83
N THR A 97 -5.70 -17.90 -0.18
CA THR A 97 -6.90 -17.30 0.40
C THR A 97 -6.94 -15.83 0.05
N ALA A 98 -8.10 -15.35 -0.41
CA ALA A 98 -8.42 -13.93 -0.49
C ALA A 98 -9.28 -13.55 0.72
N LEU A 99 -8.98 -12.42 1.38
CA LEU A 99 -9.69 -11.91 2.55
C LEU A 99 -9.86 -10.39 2.41
N ASN A 100 -11.08 -9.89 2.48
CA ASN A 100 -11.31 -8.43 2.44
C ASN A 100 -11.41 -7.81 3.84
N GLY A 101 -11.48 -6.49 3.90
CA GLY A 101 -11.56 -5.74 5.15
C GLY A 101 -12.83 -5.97 5.97
N ASP A 102 -13.89 -6.49 5.36
CA ASP A 102 -15.16 -6.84 6.02
C ASP A 102 -15.14 -8.29 6.57
N GLY A 103 -14.03 -9.01 6.43
CA GLY A 103 -13.90 -10.39 6.88
C GLY A 103 -14.46 -11.43 5.90
N VAL A 104 -14.90 -11.03 4.71
CA VAL A 104 -15.29 -11.99 3.66
C VAL A 104 -14.05 -12.65 3.10
N SER A 105 -14.04 -13.97 3.10
CA SER A 105 -12.89 -14.73 2.59
C SER A 105 -13.30 -15.83 1.61
N SER A 106 -12.35 -16.19 0.74
CA SER A 106 -12.44 -17.36 -0.12
C SER A 106 -11.09 -18.05 -0.18
N ARG A 107 -11.11 -19.36 0.02
CA ARG A 107 -9.93 -20.21 0.07
C ARG A 107 -9.98 -21.25 -1.03
N SER A 108 -8.86 -21.50 -1.69
CA SER A 108 -8.76 -22.62 -2.65
C SER A 108 -8.69 -23.96 -1.92
N ALA A 109 -8.98 -25.05 -2.63
CA ALA A 109 -8.55 -26.37 -2.20
C ALA A 109 -7.01 -26.46 -2.16
N TRP A 110 -6.48 -27.46 -1.46
CA TRP A 110 -5.08 -27.84 -1.58
C TRP A 110 -4.81 -28.32 -3.00
N THR A 111 -3.80 -27.75 -3.60
CA THR A 111 -3.44 -27.92 -5.02
C THR A 111 -2.05 -28.56 -5.12
N ALA A 112 -1.90 -29.48 -6.03
CA ALA A 112 -0.63 -30.15 -6.25
C ALA A 112 0.46 -29.18 -6.74
N LYS A 113 1.73 -29.50 -6.46
CA LYS A 113 2.90 -28.75 -6.96
C LYS A 113 2.81 -28.55 -8.47
N GLY A 114 3.21 -27.36 -8.93
CA GLY A 114 3.23 -26.99 -10.34
C GLY A 114 1.87 -26.66 -10.95
N VAL A 115 0.78 -26.66 -10.14
CA VAL A 115 -0.56 -26.27 -10.58
C VAL A 115 -0.99 -25.02 -9.82
N THR A 116 -1.52 -24.01 -10.49
CA THR A 116 -1.95 -22.77 -9.83
C THR A 116 -3.15 -23.02 -8.91
N ALA A 117 -3.00 -22.75 -7.61
CA ALA A 117 -4.10 -22.62 -6.68
C ALA A 117 -4.85 -21.31 -6.91
N ARG A 118 -6.18 -21.32 -6.94
CA ARG A 118 -7.02 -20.14 -7.14
C ARG A 118 -8.17 -20.13 -6.15
N SER A 119 -8.30 -19.03 -5.40
CA SER A 119 -9.51 -18.81 -4.57
C SER A 119 -10.72 -18.43 -5.44
N GLY A 120 -11.90 -18.39 -4.84
CA GLY A 120 -13.05 -17.72 -5.46
C GLY A 120 -12.86 -16.20 -5.46
N PHE A 121 -13.63 -15.51 -6.32
CA PHE A 121 -13.69 -14.06 -6.30
C PHE A 121 -14.51 -13.57 -5.10
N ILE A 122 -14.00 -12.53 -4.42
CA ILE A 122 -14.68 -11.83 -3.33
C ILE A 122 -14.73 -10.32 -3.62
N PRO A 123 -15.71 -9.58 -3.08
CA PRO A 123 -15.74 -8.13 -3.21
C PRO A 123 -14.48 -7.49 -2.58
N GLN A 124 -13.93 -6.47 -3.23
CA GLN A 124 -12.92 -5.65 -2.58
C GLN A 124 -13.56 -4.67 -1.60
N THR A 125 -12.81 -4.30 -0.58
CA THR A 125 -13.08 -3.16 0.31
C THR A 125 -12.09 -2.03 0.01
N ILE A 126 -12.36 -0.84 0.54
CA ILE A 126 -11.48 0.34 0.32
C ILE A 126 -10.08 0.08 0.90
N ILE A 127 -10.01 -0.63 2.02
CA ILE A 127 -8.76 -0.95 2.75
C ILE A 127 -8.79 -2.41 3.23
N ASN A 128 -7.62 -2.92 3.64
CA ASN A 128 -7.45 -4.24 4.26
C ASN A 128 -7.83 -5.43 3.36
N ASN A 129 -7.73 -5.30 2.05
CA ASN A 129 -7.78 -6.46 1.15
C ASN A 129 -6.46 -7.22 1.26
N LYS A 130 -6.53 -8.53 1.42
CA LYS A 130 -5.35 -9.38 1.66
C LYS A 130 -5.40 -10.63 0.82
N SER A 131 -4.23 -11.11 0.42
CA SER A 131 -4.05 -12.40 -0.23
C SER A 131 -3.01 -13.21 0.53
N TYR A 132 -3.29 -14.48 0.78
CA TYR A 132 -2.43 -15.39 1.54
C TYR A 132 -2.05 -16.62 0.75
N ALA A 133 -0.85 -17.12 1.05
CA ALA A 133 -0.27 -18.35 0.52
C ALA A 133 0.03 -19.31 1.68
N SER A 134 -0.36 -20.57 1.54
CA SER A 134 -0.05 -21.66 2.48
C SER A 134 0.55 -22.85 1.76
N THR A 135 1.52 -23.49 2.38
CA THR A 135 2.15 -24.74 1.89
C THR A 135 2.10 -25.83 2.95
N ARG A 136 2.14 -27.12 2.52
CA ARG A 136 2.30 -28.27 3.40
C ARG A 136 3.19 -29.35 2.77
#